data_8e804a08ad91c5cef0ba861e77b9225f
#
_entry.id   8e804a08ad91c5cef0ba861e77b9225f
#
_cell.length_a   1.000
_cell.length_b   1.000
_cell.length_c   1.000
_cell.angle_alpha   90.00
_cell.angle_beta   90.00
_cell.angle_gamma   90.00
#
_symmetry.space_group_name_H-M   'P 1'
#
loop_
_entity.id
_entity.type
_entity.pdbx_description
1 polymer ?
#
loop_
_entity_poly.entity_id
_entity_poly.type
_entity_poly.pdbx_seq_one_letter_code
_entity_poly.pdbx_strand_id
1 'polypeptide(L)'
;MKKKPQWHKLDNAAKIFPANTDKRDTKVFRFSCELYEQIDPVFLQKALEKTLQKFPYYCSILKRGLFWYYIENTERKPLIHIENRYPCSPLYFPNRKSLLFDVSYYHKRINLEVHHVLSDGSGALLFLRTLVYYYILHKHSEAFLNKEIYLENTTTASEKSTDSFSKYFQKEHTSKQQKIPFAYHIKGEYFEIGQMGVIEGCISVKMLLQLSKQHQATVTEFLVAVWIYSIYEGMSVKEQKKPVVISIPVNLRNYFPSDSTRNFFKVIQIVYRFGEQKEDLETVLCSVKKQFQQKLTKEQLRKGMNALSALEHNITMKLVPLATKDYILRFANWISYQKATSCLSNVGKVKMPQEMIPYIRLFDLFVSTKTTQIATCSFEDNFVISIATALKGDLPKRFFCHLSDMGLEIEITTNIEQEC
;
A
#
# COMPACT_ATOMS: atom_id res chain seq x y z
N MET A 1 -37.64 -14.52 1.39
CA MET A 1 -36.74 -14.90 2.50
C MET A 1 -35.50 -14.04 2.43
N LYS A 2 -35.21 -13.18 3.43
CA LYS A 2 -33.92 -12.44 3.49
C LYS A 2 -32.81 -13.48 3.67
N LYS A 3 -31.84 -13.55 2.74
CA LYS A 3 -30.65 -14.37 2.89
C LYS A 3 -29.95 -13.97 4.19
N LYS A 4 -29.60 -14.94 5.06
CA LYS A 4 -28.79 -14.66 6.26
C LYS A 4 -27.50 -14.00 5.81
N PRO A 5 -27.06 -12.88 6.44
CA PRO A 5 -25.83 -12.21 6.07
C PRO A 5 -24.65 -13.18 6.22
N GLN A 6 -23.89 -13.34 5.16
CA GLN A 6 -22.67 -14.16 5.18
C GLN A 6 -21.57 -13.38 5.89
N TRP A 7 -20.90 -14.00 6.84
CA TRP A 7 -19.80 -13.37 7.58
C TRP A 7 -18.48 -14.11 7.36
N HIS A 8 -17.38 -13.37 7.43
CA HIS A 8 -16.03 -13.89 7.25
C HIS A 8 -15.11 -13.42 8.38
N LYS A 9 -14.21 -14.30 8.81
CA LYS A 9 -13.12 -13.94 9.73
C LYS A 9 -12.14 -13.00 9.02
N LEU A 10 -11.51 -12.10 9.78
CA LEU A 10 -10.38 -11.32 9.29
C LEU A 10 -9.18 -12.25 9.05
N ASP A 11 -8.38 -11.95 8.00
CA ASP A 11 -7.05 -12.55 7.84
C ASP A 11 -6.10 -12.06 8.95
N ASN A 12 -4.93 -12.69 9.06
CA ASN A 12 -4.00 -12.41 10.14
C ASN A 12 -3.50 -10.96 10.15
N ALA A 13 -3.22 -10.39 8.99
CA ALA A 13 -2.77 -9.00 8.89
C ALA A 13 -3.91 -8.02 9.19
N ALA A 14 -5.13 -8.31 8.73
CA ALA A 14 -6.30 -7.45 8.91
C ALA A 14 -6.68 -7.25 10.39
N LYS A 15 -6.39 -8.19 11.28
CA LYS A 15 -6.77 -8.12 12.70
C LYS A 15 -6.18 -6.96 13.46
N ILE A 16 -5.03 -6.46 13.03
CA ILE A 16 -4.34 -5.35 13.73
C ILE A 16 -4.89 -3.98 13.32
N PHE A 17 -5.47 -3.84 12.14
CA PHE A 17 -5.84 -2.54 11.60
C PHE A 17 -6.99 -1.85 12.35
N PRO A 18 -8.10 -2.52 12.75
CA PRO A 18 -9.20 -1.85 13.41
C PRO A 18 -8.81 -1.17 14.73
N ALA A 19 -7.97 -1.84 15.53
CA ALA A 19 -7.47 -1.30 16.79
C ALA A 19 -6.52 -0.10 16.60
N ASN A 20 -5.86 0.00 15.43
CA ASN A 20 -4.82 0.97 15.12
C ASN A 20 -5.24 2.04 14.11
N THR A 21 -6.52 2.09 13.75
CA THR A 21 -7.09 3.16 12.94
C THR A 21 -7.33 4.39 13.80
N ASP A 22 -6.83 5.54 13.38
CA ASP A 22 -7.08 6.84 14.03
C ASP A 22 -7.20 7.97 13.01
N LYS A 23 -7.35 9.22 13.51
CA LYS A 23 -7.62 10.39 12.65
C LYS A 23 -6.45 10.79 11.73
N ARG A 24 -5.20 10.41 12.06
CA ARG A 24 -3.99 10.72 11.27
C ARG A 24 -3.55 9.53 10.42
N ASP A 25 -3.87 8.31 10.86
CA ASP A 25 -3.55 7.08 10.13
C ASP A 25 -4.82 6.24 10.05
N THR A 26 -5.59 6.51 9.00
CA THR A 26 -6.92 5.94 8.78
C THR A 26 -6.87 4.49 8.34
N LYS A 27 -5.66 3.93 8.07
CA LYS A 27 -5.44 2.61 7.45
C LYS A 27 -6.14 2.49 6.10
N VAL A 28 -6.36 3.62 5.44
CA VAL A 28 -6.86 3.71 4.07
C VAL A 28 -5.67 3.94 3.16
N PHE A 29 -5.67 3.27 2.04
CA PHE A 29 -4.77 3.55 0.93
C PHE A 29 -5.57 3.81 -0.33
N ARG A 30 -4.98 4.58 -1.23
CA ARG A 30 -5.56 4.93 -2.52
C ARG A 30 -4.73 4.33 -3.64
N PHE A 31 -5.40 3.79 -4.63
CA PHE A 31 -4.92 3.61 -5.98
C PHE A 31 -5.69 4.52 -6.91
N SER A 32 -5.00 5.14 -7.86
CA SER A 32 -5.67 5.89 -8.92
C SER A 32 -5.23 5.38 -10.30
N CYS A 33 -6.08 5.62 -11.28
CA CYS A 33 -5.77 5.44 -12.70
C CYS A 33 -6.10 6.73 -13.43
N GLU A 34 -5.11 7.34 -14.06
CA GLU A 34 -5.31 8.52 -14.91
C GLU A 34 -5.46 8.08 -16.36
N LEU A 35 -6.53 8.55 -16.98
CA LEU A 35 -6.83 8.34 -18.39
C LEU A 35 -6.44 9.57 -19.22
N TYR A 36 -6.35 9.41 -20.54
CA TYR A 36 -6.13 10.55 -21.41
C TYR A 36 -7.37 11.43 -21.59
N GLU A 37 -8.55 10.95 -21.23
CA GLU A 37 -9.84 11.61 -21.40
C GLU A 37 -10.58 11.82 -20.06
N GLN A 38 -11.58 12.73 -20.07
CA GLN A 38 -12.42 13.00 -18.92
C GLN A 38 -13.28 11.78 -18.54
N ILE A 39 -13.42 11.57 -17.22
CA ILE A 39 -14.24 10.49 -16.69
C ILE A 39 -15.73 10.79 -16.90
N ASP A 40 -16.43 9.82 -17.47
CA ASP A 40 -17.89 9.83 -17.56
C ASP A 40 -18.47 9.04 -16.38
N PRO A 41 -19.24 9.71 -15.48
CA PRO A 41 -19.77 9.05 -14.28
C PRO A 41 -20.77 7.94 -14.59
N VAL A 42 -21.50 8.02 -15.69
CA VAL A 42 -22.51 7.00 -16.05
C VAL A 42 -21.82 5.67 -16.38
N PHE A 43 -20.77 5.72 -17.18
CA PHE A 43 -20.00 4.52 -17.51
C PHE A 43 -19.20 4.00 -16.32
N LEU A 44 -18.71 4.90 -15.45
CA LEU A 44 -17.96 4.48 -14.26
C LEU A 44 -18.88 3.75 -13.26
N GLN A 45 -20.13 4.21 -13.06
CA GLN A 45 -21.09 3.52 -12.20
C GLN A 45 -21.42 2.13 -12.75
N LYS A 46 -21.66 1.99 -14.06
CA LYS A 46 -21.91 0.68 -14.72
C LYS A 46 -20.70 -0.26 -14.55
N ALA A 47 -19.49 0.27 -14.70
CA ALA A 47 -18.26 -0.47 -14.51
C ALA A 47 -18.09 -0.97 -13.07
N LEU A 48 -18.41 -0.11 -12.08
CA LEU A 48 -18.37 -0.49 -10.66
C LEU A 48 -19.35 -1.63 -10.36
N GLU A 49 -20.56 -1.58 -10.87
CA GLU A 49 -21.56 -2.64 -10.69
C GLU A 49 -21.08 -3.99 -11.26
N LYS A 50 -20.48 -3.96 -12.45
CA LYS A 50 -19.86 -5.15 -13.06
C LYS A 50 -18.66 -5.68 -12.28
N THR A 51 -17.82 -4.78 -11.78
CA THR A 51 -16.65 -5.13 -10.96
C THR A 51 -17.09 -5.82 -9.67
N LEU A 52 -18.10 -5.31 -9.00
CA LEU A 52 -18.61 -5.88 -7.75
C LEU A 52 -19.21 -7.28 -7.90
N GLN A 53 -19.71 -7.64 -9.08
CA GLN A 53 -20.12 -9.01 -9.36
C GLN A 53 -18.93 -9.99 -9.28
N LYS A 54 -17.72 -9.53 -9.64
CA LYS A 54 -16.47 -10.31 -9.54
C LYS A 54 -15.78 -10.22 -8.17
N PHE A 55 -16.10 -9.18 -7.40
CA PHE A 55 -15.55 -8.93 -6.06
C PHE A 55 -16.65 -8.71 -5.01
N PRO A 56 -17.57 -9.67 -4.81
CA PRO A 56 -18.71 -9.49 -3.89
C PRO A 56 -18.26 -9.24 -2.45
N TYR A 57 -17.06 -9.68 -2.07
CA TYR A 57 -16.45 -9.46 -0.76
C TYR A 57 -16.24 -7.96 -0.44
N TYR A 58 -16.09 -7.10 -1.46
CA TYR A 58 -15.96 -5.65 -1.26
C TYR A 58 -17.25 -5.03 -0.69
N CYS A 59 -18.42 -5.58 -1.01
CA CYS A 59 -19.68 -5.17 -0.39
C CYS A 59 -19.80 -5.70 1.04
N SER A 60 -18.88 -5.30 1.90
CA SER A 60 -18.81 -5.76 3.29
C SER A 60 -18.59 -4.61 4.26
N ILE A 61 -19.04 -4.83 5.50
CA ILE A 61 -18.88 -3.90 6.62
C ILE A 61 -18.11 -4.59 7.74
N LEU A 62 -17.31 -3.81 8.47
CA LEU A 62 -16.59 -4.31 9.64
C LEU A 62 -17.51 -4.29 10.87
N LYS A 63 -17.56 -5.39 11.58
CA LYS A 63 -18.32 -5.60 12.81
C LYS A 63 -17.39 -5.90 13.98
N ARG A 64 -17.77 -5.41 15.14
CA ARG A 64 -17.13 -5.71 16.41
C ARG A 64 -17.84 -6.88 17.09
N GLY A 65 -17.14 -8.00 17.26
CA GLY A 65 -17.60 -9.12 18.06
C GLY A 65 -17.09 -9.06 19.49
N LEU A 66 -17.38 -10.11 20.29
CA LEU A 66 -16.94 -10.19 21.68
C LEU A 66 -15.41 -10.42 21.80
N PHE A 67 -14.85 -11.26 20.92
CA PHE A 67 -13.43 -11.65 20.95
C PHE A 67 -12.64 -11.18 19.75
N TRP A 68 -13.28 -10.94 18.59
CA TRP A 68 -12.64 -10.55 17.35
C TRP A 68 -13.55 -9.66 16.51
N TYR A 69 -12.93 -8.82 15.69
CA TYR A 69 -13.62 -8.18 14.56
C TYR A 69 -13.92 -9.23 13.49
N TYR A 70 -14.99 -9.02 12.74
CA TYR A 70 -15.36 -9.82 11.58
C TYR A 70 -15.98 -8.96 10.50
N ILE A 71 -16.00 -9.46 9.28
CA ILE A 71 -16.61 -8.80 8.13
C ILE A 71 -17.95 -9.46 7.83
N GLU A 72 -18.96 -8.66 7.60
CA GLU A 72 -20.32 -9.08 7.25
C GLU A 72 -20.70 -8.48 5.90
N ASN A 73 -21.17 -9.32 4.96
CA ASN A 73 -21.65 -8.86 3.67
C ASN A 73 -22.89 -7.98 3.84
N THR A 74 -23.01 -6.95 3.02
CA THR A 74 -24.13 -6.01 3.01
C THR A 74 -24.73 -5.86 1.63
N GLU A 75 -26.03 -5.58 1.57
CA GLU A 75 -26.74 -5.27 0.32
C GLU A 75 -26.59 -3.80 -0.12
N ARG A 76 -25.76 -3.01 0.60
CA ARG A 76 -25.47 -1.62 0.22
C ARG A 76 -24.81 -1.56 -1.12
N LYS A 77 -25.39 -0.76 -2.01
CA LYS A 77 -24.81 -0.48 -3.32
C LYS A 77 -23.92 0.77 -3.20
N PRO A 78 -22.62 0.68 -3.47
CA PRO A 78 -21.77 1.85 -3.53
C PRO A 78 -22.13 2.70 -4.74
N LEU A 79 -22.08 4.01 -4.56
CA LEU A 79 -22.26 5.00 -5.63
C LEU A 79 -20.94 5.73 -5.82
N ILE A 80 -20.58 5.95 -7.08
CA ILE A 80 -19.44 6.79 -7.43
C ILE A 80 -19.81 8.26 -7.18
N HIS A 81 -18.80 9.06 -6.89
CA HIS A 81 -18.98 10.50 -6.71
C HIS A 81 -17.76 11.30 -7.19
N ILE A 82 -17.92 12.58 -7.41
CA ILE A 82 -16.81 13.51 -7.60
C ILE A 82 -15.99 13.56 -6.31
N GLU A 83 -14.67 13.57 -6.42
CA GLU A 83 -13.80 13.70 -5.25
C GLU A 83 -14.09 15.01 -4.51
N ASN A 84 -14.43 14.92 -3.23
CA ASN A 84 -14.82 16.04 -2.38
C ASN A 84 -14.25 15.95 -0.97
N ARG A 85 -13.28 15.06 -0.75
CA ARG A 85 -12.61 14.83 0.52
C ARG A 85 -11.10 14.75 0.32
N TYR A 86 -10.36 15.05 1.37
CA TYR A 86 -8.92 14.80 1.36
C TYR A 86 -8.61 13.31 1.12
N PRO A 87 -7.54 13.02 0.38
CA PRO A 87 -7.13 11.65 0.10
C PRO A 87 -6.97 10.81 1.38
N CYS A 88 -7.33 9.54 1.29
CA CYS A 88 -7.28 8.58 2.39
C CYS A 88 -8.06 9.00 3.64
N SER A 89 -9.16 9.73 3.47
CA SER A 89 -10.11 10.05 4.54
C SER A 89 -10.64 8.76 5.21
N PRO A 90 -11.09 8.82 6.49
CA PRO A 90 -11.59 7.64 7.19
C PRO A 90 -12.76 6.97 6.46
N LEU A 91 -12.68 5.67 6.24
CA LEU A 91 -13.75 4.82 5.72
C LEU A 91 -14.41 3.98 6.83
N TYR A 92 -13.68 3.69 7.90
CA TYR A 92 -14.17 2.94 9.03
C TYR A 92 -14.55 3.85 10.20
N PHE A 93 -15.79 3.69 10.68
CA PHE A 93 -16.32 4.36 11.86
C PHE A 93 -16.93 3.30 12.79
N PRO A 94 -16.48 3.15 14.04
CA PRO A 94 -16.87 2.06 14.94
C PRO A 94 -18.38 1.86 15.12
N ASN A 95 -19.15 2.95 15.03
CA ASN A 95 -20.60 2.94 15.26
C ASN A 95 -21.43 3.08 13.98
N ARG A 96 -20.80 3.01 12.80
CA ARG A 96 -21.50 3.13 11.51
C ARG A 96 -21.27 1.88 10.66
N LYS A 97 -22.32 1.48 9.95
CA LYS A 97 -22.24 0.42 8.94
C LYS A 97 -21.74 1.02 7.63
N SER A 98 -20.46 1.42 7.56
CA SER A 98 -19.84 1.96 6.35
C SER A 98 -19.17 0.86 5.54
N LEU A 99 -19.14 1.02 4.22
CA LEU A 99 -18.29 0.22 3.34
C LEU A 99 -16.82 0.53 3.65
N LEU A 100 -15.96 -0.43 3.39
CA LEU A 100 -14.52 -0.34 3.64
C LEU A 100 -13.74 0.06 2.40
N PHE A 101 -14.42 0.48 1.36
CA PHE A 101 -13.86 1.05 0.14
C PHE A 101 -14.74 2.18 -0.38
N ASP A 102 -14.16 3.01 -1.22
CA ASP A 102 -14.82 4.11 -1.89
C ASP A 102 -14.28 4.28 -3.31
N VAL A 103 -15.14 4.68 -4.24
CA VAL A 103 -14.75 4.99 -5.62
C VAL A 103 -15.18 6.40 -5.93
N SER A 104 -14.22 7.25 -6.22
CA SER A 104 -14.46 8.63 -6.66
C SER A 104 -13.72 8.90 -7.97
N TYR A 105 -14.03 10.03 -8.59
CA TYR A 105 -13.32 10.50 -9.77
C TYR A 105 -13.05 12.00 -9.69
N TYR A 106 -11.98 12.42 -10.34
CA TYR A 106 -11.64 13.83 -10.49
C TYR A 106 -10.99 14.06 -11.86
N HIS A 107 -11.62 14.88 -12.70
CA HIS A 107 -11.20 15.10 -14.08
C HIS A 107 -10.97 13.79 -14.86
N LYS A 108 -9.72 13.41 -15.06
CA LYS A 108 -9.27 12.23 -15.81
C LYS A 108 -8.90 11.04 -14.91
N ARG A 109 -8.99 11.19 -13.58
CA ARG A 109 -8.59 10.17 -12.61
C ARG A 109 -9.78 9.41 -12.04
N ILE A 110 -9.67 8.09 -12.02
CA ILE A 110 -10.52 7.17 -11.25
C ILE A 110 -9.76 6.81 -9.98
N ASN A 111 -10.33 7.12 -8.81
CA ASN A 111 -9.73 6.87 -7.51
C ASN A 111 -10.44 5.71 -6.81
N LEU A 112 -9.67 4.77 -6.30
CA LEU A 112 -10.13 3.68 -5.43
C LEU A 112 -9.47 3.82 -4.07
N GLU A 113 -10.23 4.07 -3.04
CA GLU A 113 -9.78 4.05 -1.64
C GLU A 113 -10.22 2.76 -0.95
N VAL A 114 -9.32 2.13 -0.22
CA VAL A 114 -9.58 0.85 0.46
C VAL A 114 -9.00 0.88 1.87
N HIS A 115 -9.83 0.50 2.84
CA HIS A 115 -9.33 0.25 4.19
C HIS A 115 -8.60 -1.10 4.25
N HIS A 116 -7.41 -1.13 4.83
CA HIS A 116 -6.52 -2.30 4.86
C HIS A 116 -7.13 -3.58 5.49
N VAL A 117 -8.23 -3.46 6.24
CA VAL A 117 -9.00 -4.63 6.69
C VAL A 117 -9.56 -5.44 5.54
N LEU A 118 -9.91 -4.78 4.42
CA LEU A 118 -10.59 -5.42 3.30
C LEU A 118 -9.60 -6.13 2.36
N SER A 119 -8.48 -5.48 2.07
CA SER A 119 -7.52 -5.95 1.06
C SER A 119 -6.13 -5.38 1.27
N ASP A 120 -5.12 -6.01 0.68
CA ASP A 120 -3.80 -5.43 0.47
C ASP A 120 -3.71 -4.71 -0.89
N GLY A 121 -2.54 -4.11 -1.15
CA GLY A 121 -2.29 -3.38 -2.39
C GLY A 121 -2.49 -4.23 -3.65
N SER A 122 -2.12 -5.52 -3.63
CA SER A 122 -2.27 -6.40 -4.80
C SER A 122 -3.74 -6.71 -5.09
N GLY A 123 -4.54 -6.95 -4.05
CA GLY A 123 -5.97 -7.21 -4.19
C GLY A 123 -6.74 -5.97 -4.64
N ALA A 124 -6.40 -4.80 -4.10
CA ALA A 124 -7.02 -3.53 -4.50
C ALA A 124 -6.61 -3.13 -5.92
N LEU A 125 -5.36 -3.35 -6.32
CA LEU A 125 -4.92 -3.12 -7.69
C LEU A 125 -5.69 -4.00 -8.68
N LEU A 126 -5.94 -5.27 -8.34
CA LEU A 126 -6.74 -6.16 -9.19
C LEU A 126 -8.19 -5.65 -9.32
N PHE A 127 -8.76 -5.12 -8.23
CA PHE A 127 -10.08 -4.49 -8.27
C PHE A 127 -10.08 -3.25 -9.19
N LEU A 128 -9.12 -2.32 -9.01
CA LEU A 128 -9.03 -1.12 -9.84
C LEU A 128 -8.81 -1.46 -11.32
N ARG A 129 -7.91 -2.38 -11.63
CA ARG A 129 -7.68 -2.86 -13.01
C ARG A 129 -8.97 -3.39 -13.64
N THR A 130 -9.76 -4.13 -12.88
CA THR A 130 -11.05 -4.67 -13.34
C THR A 130 -12.08 -3.55 -13.55
N LEU A 131 -12.09 -2.55 -12.65
CA LEU A 131 -12.95 -1.37 -12.77
C LEU A 131 -12.63 -0.55 -14.02
N VAL A 132 -11.35 -0.24 -14.23
CA VAL A 132 -10.86 0.50 -15.41
C VAL A 132 -11.13 -0.27 -16.68
N TYR A 133 -10.92 -1.59 -16.69
CA TYR A 133 -11.24 -2.48 -17.80
C TYR A 133 -12.71 -2.37 -18.21
N TYR A 134 -13.65 -2.51 -17.26
CA TYR A 134 -15.08 -2.39 -17.59
C TYR A 134 -15.47 -0.95 -17.95
N TYR A 135 -14.82 0.05 -17.35
CA TYR A 135 -15.07 1.44 -17.72
C TYR A 135 -14.72 1.70 -19.19
N ILE A 136 -13.52 1.33 -19.63
CA ILE A 136 -13.08 1.51 -21.01
C ILE A 136 -13.96 0.72 -21.98
N LEU A 137 -14.28 -0.54 -21.66
CA LEU A 137 -15.17 -1.37 -22.46
C LEU A 137 -16.56 -0.75 -22.64
N HIS A 138 -17.13 -0.17 -21.58
CA HIS A 138 -18.46 0.43 -21.68
C HIS A 138 -18.44 1.76 -22.44
N LYS A 139 -17.42 2.59 -22.21
CA LYS A 139 -17.31 3.91 -22.83
C LYS A 139 -16.96 3.82 -24.32
N HIS A 140 -16.12 2.88 -24.69
CA HIS A 140 -15.64 2.68 -26.06
C HIS A 140 -16.14 1.37 -26.66
N SER A 141 -17.38 0.99 -26.38
CA SER A 141 -17.96 -0.29 -26.78
C SER A 141 -17.82 -0.57 -28.30
N GLU A 142 -17.92 0.47 -29.13
CA GLU A 142 -17.77 0.36 -30.60
C GLU A 142 -16.36 -0.07 -31.02
N ALA A 143 -15.32 0.40 -30.35
CA ALA A 143 -13.93 0.05 -30.64
C ALA A 143 -13.59 -1.42 -30.32
N PHE A 144 -14.43 -2.06 -29.50
CA PHE A 144 -14.25 -3.43 -29.04
C PHE A 144 -15.28 -4.42 -29.59
N LEU A 145 -16.14 -3.98 -30.53
CA LEU A 145 -17.05 -4.86 -31.23
C LEU A 145 -16.25 -5.99 -31.89
N ASN A 146 -16.64 -7.24 -31.63
CA ASN A 146 -16.00 -8.46 -32.17
C ASN A 146 -14.56 -8.74 -31.67
N LYS A 147 -14.11 -8.09 -30.59
CA LYS A 147 -12.83 -8.41 -29.94
C LYS A 147 -13.08 -9.13 -28.62
N GLU A 148 -12.50 -10.31 -28.48
CA GLU A 148 -12.43 -10.99 -27.19
C GLU A 148 -11.22 -10.47 -26.42
N ILE A 149 -11.47 -9.60 -25.44
CA ILE A 149 -10.44 -9.03 -24.60
C ILE A 149 -10.52 -9.69 -23.23
N TYR A 150 -9.42 -10.26 -22.78
CA TYR A 150 -9.34 -10.93 -21.49
C TYR A 150 -8.44 -10.17 -20.53
N LEU A 151 -8.97 -9.83 -19.35
CA LEU A 151 -8.15 -9.42 -18.24
C LEU A 151 -7.56 -10.67 -17.56
N GLU A 152 -6.23 -10.77 -17.51
CA GLU A 152 -5.57 -11.86 -16.78
C GLU A 152 -6.06 -11.93 -15.33
N ASN A 153 -6.43 -13.09 -14.85
CA ASN A 153 -6.96 -13.51 -13.55
C ASN A 153 -8.47 -13.80 -13.54
N THR A 154 -8.80 -15.00 -14.05
CA THR A 154 -10.16 -15.56 -14.06
C THR A 154 -10.50 -16.40 -12.83
N THR A 155 -9.79 -16.22 -11.71
CA THR A 155 -10.04 -16.95 -10.46
C THR A 155 -11.45 -16.70 -9.91
N THR A 156 -12.02 -17.71 -9.27
CA THR A 156 -13.38 -17.66 -8.71
C THR A 156 -13.50 -16.66 -7.56
N ALA A 157 -14.71 -16.17 -7.29
CA ALA A 157 -14.97 -15.26 -6.17
C ALA A 157 -14.61 -15.90 -4.80
N SER A 158 -14.73 -17.22 -4.68
CA SER A 158 -14.37 -17.96 -3.47
C SER A 158 -12.84 -18.02 -3.26
N GLU A 159 -12.05 -18.22 -4.31
CA GLU A 159 -10.59 -18.22 -4.24
C GLU A 159 -10.05 -16.83 -3.86
N LYS A 160 -10.65 -15.77 -4.39
CA LYS A 160 -10.31 -14.38 -4.05
C LYS A 160 -10.54 -14.05 -2.57
N SER A 161 -11.45 -14.72 -1.87
CA SER A 161 -11.78 -14.47 -0.46
C SER A 161 -11.06 -15.39 0.54
N THR A 162 -10.19 -16.30 0.11
CA THR A 162 -9.48 -17.25 0.99
C THR A 162 -8.36 -16.59 1.80
N ASP A 163 -8.10 -17.10 3.01
CA ASP A 163 -6.96 -16.70 3.84
C ASP A 163 -5.72 -17.52 3.51
N SER A 164 -4.78 -16.93 2.80
CA SER A 164 -3.55 -17.58 2.33
C SER A 164 -2.51 -17.83 3.44
N PHE A 165 -2.56 -17.10 4.55
CA PHE A 165 -1.68 -17.36 5.68
C PHE A 165 -1.92 -18.75 6.28
N SER A 166 -3.18 -19.16 6.43
CA SER A 166 -3.54 -20.48 6.95
C SER A 166 -3.05 -21.63 6.04
N LYS A 167 -3.03 -21.41 4.72
CA LYS A 167 -2.60 -22.42 3.73
C LYS A 167 -1.12 -22.76 3.84
N TYR A 168 -0.27 -21.77 4.16
CA TYR A 168 1.18 -21.92 4.15
C TYR A 168 1.82 -21.98 5.55
N PHE A 169 1.00 -21.97 6.59
CA PHE A 169 1.48 -22.09 7.97
C PHE A 169 2.12 -23.46 8.22
N GLN A 170 3.33 -23.47 8.74
CA GLN A 170 4.03 -24.65 9.22
C GLN A 170 4.48 -24.41 10.66
N LYS A 171 4.18 -25.37 11.55
CA LYS A 171 4.58 -25.28 12.96
C LYS A 171 6.10 -25.55 13.07
N GLU A 172 6.89 -24.52 12.91
CA GLU A 172 8.36 -24.57 13.08
C GLU A 172 8.76 -23.87 14.38
N HIS A 173 9.86 -24.28 14.97
CA HIS A 173 10.45 -23.59 16.11
C HIS A 173 10.86 -22.17 15.68
N THR A 174 10.31 -21.16 16.36
CA THR A 174 10.62 -19.74 16.11
C THR A 174 12.07 -19.47 16.44
N SER A 175 12.91 -19.27 15.44
CA SER A 175 14.26 -18.74 15.64
C SER A 175 14.17 -17.31 16.21
N LYS A 176 15.10 -16.94 17.09
CA LYS A 176 15.17 -15.57 17.66
C LYS A 176 15.22 -14.56 16.53
N GLN A 177 14.18 -13.74 16.40
CA GLN A 177 14.16 -12.61 15.48
C GLN A 177 15.24 -11.59 15.87
N GLN A 178 15.94 -11.07 14.88
CA GLN A 178 16.93 -10.01 15.09
C GLN A 178 16.25 -8.80 15.76
N LYS A 179 16.78 -8.35 16.90
CA LYS A 179 16.24 -7.18 17.60
C LYS A 179 16.42 -5.94 16.73
N ILE A 180 15.31 -5.31 16.33
CA ILE A 180 15.32 -4.06 15.60
C ILE A 180 15.43 -2.93 16.61
N PRO A 181 16.39 -1.99 16.43
CA PRO A 181 16.57 -0.86 17.33
C PRO A 181 15.43 0.16 17.19
N PHE A 182 15.33 1.08 18.16
CA PHE A 182 14.53 2.29 18.01
C PHE A 182 15.12 3.16 16.90
N ALA A 183 14.26 3.61 15.99
CA ALA A 183 14.64 4.33 14.80
C ALA A 183 14.66 5.86 15.01
N TYR A 184 15.29 6.56 14.09
CA TYR A 184 15.08 7.98 13.92
C TYR A 184 13.64 8.23 13.46
N HIS A 185 13.00 9.28 13.95
CA HIS A 185 11.69 9.73 13.50
C HIS A 185 11.83 11.07 12.77
N ILE A 186 11.33 11.12 11.54
CA ILE A 186 11.27 12.34 10.74
C ILE A 186 10.50 13.39 11.52
N LYS A 187 11.05 14.59 11.62
CA LYS A 187 10.48 15.72 12.33
C LYS A 187 9.91 16.73 11.35
N GLY A 188 8.91 17.44 11.78
CA GLY A 188 8.25 18.49 11.02
C GLY A 188 6.98 18.93 11.72
N GLU A 189 6.42 20.05 11.28
CA GLU A 189 5.09 20.48 11.67
C GLU A 189 4.05 19.57 10.98
N TYR A 190 3.03 19.18 11.72
CA TYR A 190 1.96 18.37 11.15
C TYR A 190 1.00 19.23 10.33
N PHE A 191 0.53 18.69 9.20
CA PHE A 191 -0.69 19.19 8.58
C PHE A 191 -1.88 19.08 9.54
N GLU A 192 -2.97 19.78 9.24
CA GLU A 192 -4.20 19.65 10.03
C GLU A 192 -4.72 18.21 10.07
N ILE A 193 -5.49 17.88 11.10
CA ILE A 193 -6.05 16.53 11.23
C ILE A 193 -6.99 16.26 10.06
N GLY A 194 -6.75 15.17 9.34
CA GLY A 194 -7.50 14.79 8.15
C GLY A 194 -6.88 15.29 6.86
N GLN A 195 -5.86 16.14 6.91
CA GLN A 195 -5.06 16.54 5.75
C GLN A 195 -3.79 15.70 5.64
N MET A 196 -3.37 15.45 4.41
CA MET A 196 -2.14 14.76 4.07
C MET A 196 -1.58 15.37 2.79
N GLY A 197 -0.31 15.72 2.81
CA GLY A 197 0.41 16.12 1.61
C GLY A 197 0.71 14.88 0.76
N VAL A 198 0.48 15.00 -0.54
CA VAL A 198 0.84 14.00 -1.55
C VAL A 198 1.66 14.71 -2.61
N ILE A 199 2.86 14.22 -2.87
CA ILE A 199 3.75 14.69 -3.93
C ILE A 199 4.02 13.49 -4.82
N GLU A 200 3.71 13.61 -6.10
CA GLU A 200 3.91 12.56 -7.09
C GLU A 200 4.96 12.99 -8.10
N GLY A 201 5.95 12.15 -8.33
CA GLY A 201 6.93 12.29 -9.39
C GLY A 201 6.76 11.19 -10.44
N CYS A 202 6.55 11.57 -11.70
CA CYS A 202 6.50 10.66 -12.83
C CYS A 202 7.83 10.68 -13.58
N ILE A 203 8.43 9.50 -13.79
CA ILE A 203 9.78 9.32 -14.37
C ILE A 203 9.69 8.25 -15.45
N SER A 204 10.51 8.32 -16.51
CA SER A 204 10.65 7.24 -17.48
C SER A 204 11.18 5.96 -16.81
N VAL A 205 10.45 4.84 -16.98
CA VAL A 205 10.89 3.51 -16.51
C VAL A 205 12.26 3.16 -17.10
N LYS A 206 12.48 3.45 -18.39
CA LYS A 206 13.75 3.16 -19.09
C LYS A 206 14.91 3.89 -18.45
N MET A 207 14.76 5.18 -18.20
CA MET A 207 15.80 6.01 -17.59
C MET A 207 16.12 5.56 -16.16
N LEU A 208 15.09 5.30 -15.34
CA LEU A 208 15.27 4.83 -13.97
C LEU A 208 15.92 3.43 -13.92
N LEU A 209 15.55 2.51 -14.81
CA LEU A 209 16.20 1.20 -14.93
C LEU A 209 17.65 1.32 -15.37
N GLN A 210 17.98 2.21 -16.31
CA GLN A 210 19.34 2.45 -16.75
C GLN A 210 20.19 2.98 -15.60
N LEU A 211 19.71 4.00 -14.89
CA LEU A 211 20.40 4.58 -13.73
C LEU A 211 20.61 3.51 -12.62
N SER A 212 19.58 2.77 -12.26
CA SER A 212 19.70 1.72 -11.24
C SER A 212 20.72 0.64 -11.64
N LYS A 213 20.78 0.27 -12.93
CA LYS A 213 21.76 -0.69 -13.46
C LYS A 213 23.21 -0.14 -13.42
N GLN A 214 23.44 1.16 -13.68
CA GLN A 214 24.76 1.78 -13.54
C GLN A 214 25.29 1.61 -12.11
N HIS A 215 24.42 1.70 -11.11
CA HIS A 215 24.73 1.45 -9.69
C HIS A 215 24.63 -0.05 -9.30
N GLN A 216 24.47 -0.97 -10.28
CA GLN A 216 24.36 -2.41 -10.05
C GLN A 216 23.27 -2.78 -9.01
N ALA A 217 22.14 -2.08 -9.03
CA ALA A 217 21.05 -2.24 -8.08
C ALA A 217 19.71 -2.49 -8.78
N THR A 218 18.78 -3.08 -8.07
CA THR A 218 17.37 -3.05 -8.47
C THR A 218 16.79 -1.66 -8.22
N VAL A 219 15.72 -1.28 -8.92
CA VAL A 219 15.04 0.00 -8.71
C VAL A 219 14.66 0.20 -7.24
N THR A 220 14.16 -0.85 -6.57
CA THR A 220 13.76 -0.75 -5.16
C THR A 220 14.96 -0.51 -4.24
N GLU A 221 16.06 -1.22 -4.43
CA GLU A 221 17.29 -1.02 -3.66
C GLU A 221 17.84 0.40 -3.85
N PHE A 222 17.86 0.86 -5.10
CA PHE A 222 18.32 2.20 -5.44
C PHE A 222 17.46 3.29 -4.77
N LEU A 223 16.13 3.23 -4.93
CA LEU A 223 15.23 4.21 -4.32
C LEU A 223 15.27 4.18 -2.78
N VAL A 224 15.43 3.00 -2.16
CA VAL A 224 15.61 2.89 -0.70
C VAL A 224 16.90 3.58 -0.25
N ALA A 225 18.01 3.42 -1.00
CA ALA A 225 19.27 4.06 -0.68
C ALA A 225 19.18 5.58 -0.79
N VAL A 226 18.61 6.09 -1.89
CA VAL A 226 18.37 7.53 -2.10
C VAL A 226 17.47 8.09 -1.00
N TRP A 227 16.43 7.35 -0.59
CA TRP A 227 15.52 7.76 0.47
C TRP A 227 16.21 7.85 1.82
N ILE A 228 17.02 6.84 2.18
CA ILE A 228 17.83 6.85 3.42
C ILE A 228 18.78 8.05 3.41
N TYR A 229 19.45 8.32 2.27
CA TYR A 229 20.38 9.41 2.13
C TYR A 229 19.70 10.79 2.24
N SER A 230 18.54 10.96 1.60
CA SER A 230 17.71 12.18 1.71
C SER A 230 17.23 12.45 3.13
N ILE A 231 16.92 11.39 3.91
CA ILE A 231 16.59 11.52 5.33
C ILE A 231 17.79 11.98 6.11
N TYR A 232 18.97 11.38 5.88
CA TYR A 232 20.21 11.70 6.57
C TYR A 232 20.58 13.18 6.47
N GLU A 233 20.48 13.78 5.30
CA GLU A 233 20.79 15.19 5.09
C GLU A 233 19.92 16.16 5.92
N GLY A 234 18.71 15.72 6.28
CA GLY A 234 17.82 16.46 7.16
C GLY A 234 18.04 16.20 8.65
N MET A 235 18.98 15.33 9.02
CA MET A 235 19.23 14.98 10.42
C MET A 235 20.31 15.89 11.03
N SER A 236 20.08 16.40 12.21
CA SER A 236 21.12 17.03 13.01
C SER A 236 22.20 16.02 13.44
N VAL A 237 23.42 16.46 13.69
CA VAL A 237 24.55 15.61 14.13
C VAL A 237 24.19 14.72 15.33
N LYS A 238 23.37 15.21 16.26
CA LYS A 238 22.87 14.42 17.41
C LYS A 238 21.92 13.31 16.97
N GLU A 239 21.12 13.55 15.95
CA GLU A 239 20.13 12.60 15.43
C GLU A 239 20.74 11.51 14.57
N GLN A 240 21.85 11.78 13.90
CA GLN A 240 22.63 10.83 13.10
C GLN A 240 23.11 9.61 13.90
N LYS A 241 23.16 9.70 15.22
CA LYS A 241 23.44 8.56 16.12
C LYS A 241 22.31 7.52 16.12
N LYS A 242 21.11 7.88 15.69
CA LYS A 242 19.97 6.96 15.60
C LYS A 242 19.94 6.30 14.22
N PRO A 243 19.58 5.01 14.13
CA PRO A 243 19.46 4.34 12.85
C PRO A 243 18.25 4.86 12.07
N VAL A 244 18.41 4.97 10.76
CA VAL A 244 17.30 5.09 9.82
C VAL A 244 16.82 3.68 9.49
N VAL A 245 15.51 3.45 9.65
CA VAL A 245 14.88 2.14 9.42
C VAL A 245 13.75 2.30 8.41
N ILE A 246 13.90 1.67 7.25
CA ILE A 246 12.89 1.68 6.20
C ILE A 246 12.14 0.33 6.20
N SER A 247 10.83 0.39 6.37
CA SER A 247 9.93 -0.76 6.27
C SER A 247 9.58 -1.01 4.81
N ILE A 248 9.78 -2.25 4.34
CA ILE A 248 9.49 -2.65 2.96
C ILE A 248 8.44 -3.75 2.98
N PRO A 249 7.18 -3.47 2.60
CA PRO A 249 6.19 -4.50 2.38
C PRO A 249 6.57 -5.39 1.19
N VAL A 250 6.56 -6.70 1.40
CA VAL A 250 6.89 -7.71 0.39
C VAL A 250 5.64 -8.51 0.08
N ASN A 251 5.22 -8.53 -1.18
CA ASN A 251 4.12 -9.35 -1.63
C ASN A 251 4.51 -10.84 -1.58
N LEU A 252 3.90 -11.59 -0.68
CA LEU A 252 4.19 -13.01 -0.50
C LEU A 252 3.74 -13.88 -1.68
N ARG A 253 2.83 -13.39 -2.53
CA ARG A 253 2.38 -14.13 -3.73
C ARG A 253 3.52 -14.41 -4.72
N ASN A 254 4.57 -13.58 -4.71
CA ASN A 254 5.78 -13.80 -5.52
C ASN A 254 6.61 -15.02 -5.07
N TYR A 255 6.39 -15.50 -3.84
CA TYR A 255 7.13 -16.61 -3.23
C TYR A 255 6.23 -17.80 -2.91
N PHE A 256 4.95 -17.57 -2.65
CA PHE A 256 3.94 -18.53 -2.25
C PHE A 256 2.68 -18.29 -3.06
N PRO A 257 2.42 -19.06 -4.14
CA PRO A 257 1.30 -18.83 -5.06
C PRO A 257 -0.05 -18.73 -4.36
N SER A 258 -0.79 -17.65 -4.62
CA SER A 258 -2.11 -17.39 -4.06
C SER A 258 -2.90 -16.44 -4.94
N ASP A 259 -4.17 -16.78 -5.15
CA ASP A 259 -5.14 -15.97 -5.91
C ASP A 259 -6.04 -15.12 -5.02
N SER A 260 -5.79 -15.13 -3.70
CA SER A 260 -6.54 -14.34 -2.74
C SER A 260 -6.33 -12.83 -2.97
N THR A 261 -7.40 -12.04 -2.87
CA THR A 261 -7.33 -10.57 -2.87
C THR A 261 -7.23 -9.98 -1.46
N ARG A 262 -7.20 -10.85 -0.43
CA ARG A 262 -7.01 -10.46 0.96
C ARG A 262 -5.55 -10.21 1.26
N ASN A 263 -5.25 -9.68 2.46
CA ASN A 263 -3.88 -9.39 2.84
C ASN A 263 -2.98 -10.64 2.82
N PHE A 264 -1.92 -10.59 2.02
CA PHE A 264 -0.91 -11.63 1.98
C PHE A 264 0.48 -11.03 1.71
N PHE A 265 0.98 -10.30 2.69
CA PHE A 265 2.28 -9.63 2.63
C PHE A 265 3.07 -9.82 3.94
N LYS A 266 4.36 -9.53 3.89
CA LYS A 266 5.25 -9.42 5.05
C LYS A 266 6.07 -8.15 4.94
N VAL A 267 6.36 -7.52 6.07
CA VAL A 267 7.26 -6.37 6.11
C VAL A 267 8.66 -6.84 6.48
N ILE A 268 9.66 -6.48 5.66
CA ILE A 268 11.08 -6.54 6.02
C ILE A 268 11.54 -5.14 6.41
N GLN A 269 12.62 -5.04 7.17
CA GLN A 269 13.18 -3.74 7.59
C GLN A 269 14.63 -3.64 7.16
N ILE A 270 14.95 -2.54 6.46
CA ILE A 270 16.30 -2.15 6.07
C ILE A 270 16.78 -1.15 7.10
N VAL A 271 17.86 -1.47 7.79
CA VAL A 271 18.42 -0.66 8.89
C VAL A 271 19.75 -0.08 8.45
N TYR A 272 19.88 1.24 8.51
CA TYR A 272 21.15 1.91 8.25
C TYR A 272 21.57 2.76 9.46
N ARG A 273 22.84 2.67 9.83
CA ARG A 273 23.47 3.48 10.88
C ARG A 273 24.57 4.28 10.24
N PHE A 274 24.47 5.59 10.33
CA PHE A 274 25.50 6.48 9.88
C PHE A 274 26.69 6.44 10.84
N GLY A 275 27.90 6.40 10.27
CA GLY A 275 29.14 6.45 11.04
C GLY A 275 29.52 7.88 11.46
N GLU A 276 30.71 8.04 12.01
CA GLU A 276 31.26 9.34 12.38
C GLU A 276 31.79 10.12 11.16
N GLN A 277 32.10 9.41 10.07
CA GLN A 277 32.54 10.00 8.80
C GLN A 277 31.33 10.26 7.89
N LYS A 278 31.44 11.28 7.03
CA LYS A 278 30.43 11.56 6.01
C LYS A 278 30.38 10.39 5.05
N GLU A 279 29.26 9.71 4.98
CA GLU A 279 29.03 8.59 4.09
C GLU A 279 28.40 9.07 2.78
N ASP A 280 28.76 8.42 1.69
CA ASP A 280 28.21 8.68 0.38
C ASP A 280 27.04 7.74 0.05
N LEU A 281 26.33 8.02 -1.02
CA LEU A 281 25.20 7.23 -1.48
C LEU A 281 25.59 5.78 -1.81
N GLU A 282 26.80 5.57 -2.36
CA GLU A 282 27.28 4.23 -2.75
C GLU A 282 27.46 3.31 -1.53
N THR A 283 27.99 3.85 -0.45
CA THR A 283 28.14 3.11 0.82
C THR A 283 26.78 2.71 1.37
N VAL A 284 25.80 3.61 1.37
CA VAL A 284 24.42 3.33 1.76
C VAL A 284 23.83 2.24 0.87
N LEU A 285 23.98 2.37 -0.44
CA LEU A 285 23.44 1.42 -1.42
C LEU A 285 24.03 0.02 -1.26
N CYS A 286 25.34 -0.08 -1.03
CA CYS A 286 26.00 -1.36 -0.79
C CYS A 286 25.40 -2.08 0.43
N SER A 287 25.20 -1.36 1.53
CA SER A 287 24.55 -1.89 2.73
C SER A 287 23.10 -2.32 2.48
N VAL A 288 22.33 -1.52 1.74
CA VAL A 288 20.95 -1.81 1.36
C VAL A 288 20.89 -3.10 0.54
N LYS A 289 21.68 -3.24 -0.52
CA LYS A 289 21.77 -4.45 -1.37
C LYS A 289 22.04 -5.70 -0.55
N LYS A 290 23.05 -5.65 0.33
CA LYS A 290 23.38 -6.78 1.22
C LYS A 290 22.21 -7.21 2.09
N GLN A 291 21.46 -6.25 2.66
CA GLN A 291 20.31 -6.55 3.50
C GLN A 291 19.13 -7.12 2.69
N PHE A 292 18.87 -6.64 1.47
CA PHE A 292 17.86 -7.22 0.59
C PHE A 292 18.17 -8.67 0.27
N GLN A 293 19.39 -8.99 -0.14
CA GLN A 293 19.84 -10.36 -0.43
C GLN A 293 19.64 -11.30 0.77
N GLN A 294 19.93 -10.84 1.98
CA GLN A 294 19.78 -11.64 3.20
C GLN A 294 18.31 -11.85 3.61
N LYS A 295 17.44 -10.87 3.40
CA LYS A 295 16.07 -10.84 3.95
C LYS A 295 15.01 -11.31 2.97
N LEU A 296 15.23 -11.21 1.66
CA LEU A 296 14.29 -11.62 0.61
C LEU A 296 14.44 -13.09 0.19
N THR A 297 14.85 -13.97 1.09
CA THR A 297 14.86 -15.42 0.84
C THR A 297 13.52 -16.04 1.21
N LYS A 298 13.09 -17.06 0.46
CA LYS A 298 11.85 -17.81 0.73
C LYS A 298 11.80 -18.33 2.17
N GLU A 299 12.95 -18.77 2.71
CA GLU A 299 13.07 -19.25 4.08
C GLU A 299 12.82 -18.14 5.12
N GLN A 300 13.45 -16.96 4.97
CA GLN A 300 13.27 -15.84 5.89
C GLN A 300 11.83 -15.28 5.85
N LEU A 301 11.22 -15.26 4.67
CA LEU A 301 9.84 -14.86 4.51
C LEU A 301 8.89 -15.84 5.20
N ARG A 302 9.11 -17.16 5.06
CA ARG A 302 8.33 -18.20 5.72
C ARG A 302 8.45 -18.14 7.25
N LYS A 303 9.67 -18.01 7.80
CA LYS A 303 9.87 -17.85 9.25
C LYS A 303 9.05 -16.70 9.84
N GLY A 304 9.04 -15.57 9.17
CA GLY A 304 8.26 -14.42 9.66
C GLY A 304 6.74 -14.58 9.49
N MET A 305 6.28 -15.29 8.46
CA MET A 305 4.87 -15.64 8.30
C MET A 305 4.40 -16.57 9.43
N ASN A 306 5.21 -17.57 9.78
CA ASN A 306 4.92 -18.52 10.87
C ASN A 306 4.84 -17.81 12.22
N ALA A 307 5.69 -16.82 12.48
CA ALA A 307 5.65 -16.04 13.74
C ALA A 307 4.34 -15.24 13.91
N LEU A 308 3.81 -14.64 12.84
CA LEU A 308 2.51 -13.95 12.87
C LEU A 308 1.35 -14.93 13.11
N SER A 309 1.38 -16.09 12.44
CA SER A 309 0.34 -17.11 12.58
C SER A 309 0.38 -17.80 13.95
N ALA A 310 1.54 -17.93 14.58
CA ALA A 310 1.69 -18.52 15.91
C ALA A 310 0.94 -17.73 17.00
N LEU A 311 0.86 -16.40 16.88
CA LEU A 311 0.07 -15.56 17.80
C LEU A 311 -1.41 -15.89 17.74
N GLU A 312 -1.93 -16.28 16.59
CA GLU A 312 -3.32 -16.64 16.40
C GLU A 312 -3.68 -18.01 16.99
N HIS A 313 -2.73 -18.95 16.93
CA HIS A 313 -2.94 -20.31 17.45
C HIS A 313 -2.79 -20.40 18.96
N ASN A 314 -2.38 -19.31 19.63
CA ASN A 314 -2.28 -19.28 21.08
C ASN A 314 -3.69 -19.28 21.71
N ILE A 315 -4.02 -20.35 22.43
CA ILE A 315 -5.34 -20.58 23.06
C ILE A 315 -5.68 -19.47 24.05
N THR A 316 -4.71 -18.99 24.80
CA THR A 316 -4.93 -17.90 25.79
C THR A 316 -5.37 -16.61 25.09
N MET A 317 -4.78 -16.29 23.94
CA MET A 317 -5.17 -15.12 23.14
C MET A 317 -6.58 -15.24 22.55
N LYS A 318 -7.11 -16.44 22.35
CA LYS A 318 -8.48 -16.61 21.84
C LYS A 318 -9.55 -16.21 22.87
N LEU A 319 -9.28 -16.41 24.15
CA LEU A 319 -10.23 -16.17 25.24
C LEU A 319 -10.19 -14.72 25.79
N VAL A 320 -9.18 -13.93 25.46
CA VAL A 320 -9.07 -12.52 25.88
C VAL A 320 -10.18 -11.69 25.21
N PRO A 321 -10.97 -10.88 25.96
CA PRO A 321 -11.98 -9.99 25.38
C PRO A 321 -11.37 -8.99 24.40
N LEU A 322 -12.15 -8.60 23.38
CA LEU A 322 -11.67 -7.73 22.29
C LEU A 322 -11.16 -6.38 22.80
N ALA A 323 -11.78 -5.79 23.80
CA ALA A 323 -11.34 -4.52 24.38
C ALA A 323 -9.89 -4.60 24.90
N THR A 324 -9.56 -5.67 25.64
CA THR A 324 -8.20 -5.91 26.14
C THR A 324 -7.22 -6.18 24.98
N LYS A 325 -7.64 -6.94 23.98
CA LYS A 325 -6.83 -7.16 22.76
C LYS A 325 -6.51 -5.84 22.04
N ASP A 326 -7.48 -4.95 21.92
CA ASP A 326 -7.28 -3.65 21.29
C ASP A 326 -6.17 -2.85 21.99
N TYR A 327 -6.11 -2.87 23.33
CA TYR A 327 -5.02 -2.23 24.08
C TYR A 327 -3.67 -2.89 23.81
N ILE A 328 -3.60 -4.22 23.82
CA ILE A 328 -2.37 -4.97 23.54
C ILE A 328 -1.89 -4.68 22.11
N LEU A 329 -2.80 -4.68 21.15
CA LEU A 329 -2.47 -4.42 19.74
C LEU A 329 -2.02 -2.97 19.51
N ARG A 330 -2.62 -2.00 20.19
CA ARG A 330 -2.19 -0.59 20.14
C ARG A 330 -0.78 -0.43 20.72
N PHE A 331 -0.50 -1.06 21.85
CA PHE A 331 0.83 -1.02 22.47
C PHE A 331 1.89 -1.69 21.57
N ALA A 332 1.60 -2.87 21.01
CA ALA A 332 2.47 -3.55 20.07
C ALA A 332 2.72 -2.71 18.80
N ASN A 333 1.68 -2.06 18.28
CA ASN A 333 1.81 -1.16 17.13
C ASN A 333 2.64 0.08 17.48
N TRP A 334 2.49 0.65 18.68
CA TRP A 334 3.31 1.76 19.13
C TRP A 334 4.79 1.37 19.18
N ILE A 335 5.14 0.18 19.72
CA ILE A 335 6.52 -0.34 19.69
C ILE A 335 7.01 -0.50 18.26
N SER A 336 6.17 -1.04 17.37
CA SER A 336 6.53 -1.21 15.95
C SER A 336 6.78 0.13 15.26
N TYR A 337 5.97 1.13 15.56
CA TYR A 337 6.13 2.49 15.06
C TYR A 337 7.47 3.10 15.53
N GLN A 338 7.86 2.90 16.80
CA GLN A 338 9.15 3.38 17.32
C GLN A 338 10.37 2.73 16.62
N LYS A 339 10.17 1.64 15.89
CA LYS A 339 11.21 0.89 15.18
C LYS A 339 11.23 1.15 13.68
N ALA A 340 10.51 2.13 13.19
CA ALA A 340 10.47 2.50 11.78
C ALA A 340 10.59 4.01 11.61
N THR A 341 11.43 4.44 10.68
CA THR A 341 11.55 5.84 10.25
C THR A 341 10.50 6.15 9.21
N SER A 342 10.41 5.28 8.19
CA SER A 342 9.56 5.44 7.02
C SER A 342 9.20 4.09 6.43
N CYS A 343 8.34 4.10 5.42
CA CYS A 343 8.00 2.92 4.62
C CYS A 343 8.20 3.24 3.13
N LEU A 344 8.71 2.27 2.37
CA LEU A 344 8.72 2.31 0.92
C LEU A 344 8.04 1.05 0.38
N SER A 345 6.93 1.25 -0.32
CA SER A 345 6.14 0.18 -0.97
C SER A 345 6.35 0.23 -2.47
N ASN A 346 6.74 -0.87 -3.08
CA ASN A 346 6.80 -1.02 -4.53
C ASN A 346 5.83 -2.10 -4.99
N VAL A 347 4.78 -1.69 -5.70
CA VAL A 347 3.77 -2.61 -6.24
C VAL A 347 4.22 -3.26 -7.54
N GLY A 348 5.20 -2.67 -8.22
CA GLY A 348 5.75 -3.14 -9.48
C GLY A 348 4.98 -2.68 -10.70
N LYS A 349 5.14 -3.41 -11.83
CA LYS A 349 4.48 -3.08 -13.10
C LYS A 349 3.00 -3.44 -13.06
N VAL A 350 2.16 -2.46 -13.32
CA VAL A 350 0.72 -2.65 -13.57
C VAL A 350 0.54 -3.16 -14.99
N LYS A 351 -0.22 -4.24 -15.17
CA LYS A 351 -0.50 -4.82 -16.49
C LYS A 351 -1.96 -4.61 -16.86
N MET A 352 -2.21 -4.14 -18.06
CA MET A 352 -3.54 -4.05 -18.66
C MET A 352 -3.54 -4.76 -20.01
N PRO A 353 -4.71 -5.20 -20.54
CA PRO A 353 -4.80 -5.69 -21.90
C PRO A 353 -4.24 -4.68 -22.90
N GLN A 354 -3.58 -5.16 -23.95
CA GLN A 354 -2.91 -4.33 -24.95
C GLN A 354 -3.84 -3.28 -25.57
N GLU A 355 -5.08 -3.66 -25.79
CA GLU A 355 -6.12 -2.83 -26.40
C GLU A 355 -6.56 -1.68 -25.50
N MET A 356 -6.30 -1.77 -24.18
CA MET A 356 -6.66 -0.75 -23.19
C MET A 356 -5.55 0.29 -22.97
N ILE A 357 -4.30 -0.04 -23.34
CA ILE A 357 -3.13 0.81 -23.11
C ILE A 357 -3.30 2.22 -23.69
N PRO A 358 -3.85 2.42 -24.93
CA PRO A 358 -3.99 3.74 -25.52
C PRO A 358 -4.90 4.71 -24.76
N TYR A 359 -5.73 4.22 -23.84
CA TYR A 359 -6.66 5.03 -23.05
C TYR A 359 -6.08 5.45 -21.70
N ILE A 360 -5.02 4.79 -21.23
CA ILE A 360 -4.48 4.91 -19.87
C ILE A 360 -3.14 5.65 -19.91
N ARG A 361 -3.02 6.73 -19.12
CA ARG A 361 -1.76 7.47 -18.95
C ARG A 361 -0.85 6.81 -17.92
N LEU A 362 -1.35 6.65 -16.69
CA LEU A 362 -0.56 6.12 -15.57
C LEU A 362 -1.47 5.52 -14.47
N PHE A 363 -0.82 4.82 -13.56
CA PHE A 363 -1.37 4.46 -12.25
C PHE A 363 -0.50 5.07 -11.16
N ASP A 364 -1.10 5.41 -10.04
CA ASP A 364 -0.43 5.88 -8.84
C ASP A 364 -1.01 5.19 -7.59
N LEU A 365 -0.31 5.29 -6.48
CA LEU A 365 -0.80 4.82 -5.18
C LEU A 365 -0.11 5.54 -4.03
N PHE A 366 -0.83 5.70 -2.93
CA PHE A 366 -0.30 6.16 -1.66
C PHE A 366 -1.17 5.69 -0.49
N VAL A 367 -0.68 5.83 0.73
CA VAL A 367 -1.32 5.31 1.93
C VAL A 367 -1.36 6.37 3.01
N SER A 368 -2.43 6.40 3.82
CA SER A 368 -2.49 7.26 4.99
C SER A 368 -1.33 6.96 5.94
N THR A 369 -0.74 8.02 6.49
CA THR A 369 0.44 7.89 7.35
C THR A 369 0.49 8.97 8.42
N LYS A 370 1.20 8.68 9.52
CA LYS A 370 1.57 9.65 10.56
C LYS A 370 2.93 10.31 10.34
N THR A 371 3.67 9.83 9.34
CA THR A 371 5.01 10.31 9.00
C THR A 371 5.07 10.62 7.51
N THR A 372 6.19 10.31 6.87
CA THR A 372 6.37 10.39 5.43
C THR A 372 6.68 9.00 4.90
N GLN A 373 5.98 8.58 3.85
CA GLN A 373 6.11 7.27 3.22
C GLN A 373 6.16 7.40 1.70
N ILE A 374 6.85 6.45 1.06
CA ILE A 374 6.90 6.34 -0.40
C ILE A 374 6.10 5.12 -0.85
N ALA A 375 5.37 5.28 -1.94
CA ALA A 375 4.79 4.18 -2.69
C ALA A 375 5.10 4.34 -4.18
N THR A 376 5.34 3.23 -4.88
CA THR A 376 5.71 3.27 -6.30
C THR A 376 5.00 2.21 -7.10
N CYS A 377 4.67 2.53 -8.34
CA CYS A 377 4.23 1.58 -9.35
C CYS A 377 4.66 2.05 -10.75
N SER A 378 4.55 1.18 -11.73
CA SER A 378 4.83 1.56 -13.11
C SER A 378 3.75 1.04 -14.05
N PHE A 379 3.48 1.81 -15.11
CA PHE A 379 2.63 1.44 -16.22
C PHE A 379 3.27 1.93 -17.51
N GLU A 380 3.55 1.01 -18.42
CA GLU A 380 4.32 1.23 -19.64
C GLU A 380 5.66 1.93 -19.33
N ASP A 381 5.93 3.12 -19.85
CA ASP A 381 7.17 3.88 -19.55
C ASP A 381 7.00 4.88 -18.39
N ASN A 382 5.85 4.96 -17.75
CA ASN A 382 5.60 5.82 -16.61
C ASN A 382 5.88 5.09 -15.30
N PHE A 383 6.91 5.51 -14.56
CA PHE A 383 7.19 5.10 -13.19
C PHE A 383 6.77 6.20 -12.23
N VAL A 384 5.76 5.95 -11.43
CA VAL A 384 5.23 6.94 -10.48
C VAL A 384 5.77 6.67 -9.09
N ILE A 385 6.32 7.71 -8.48
CA ILE A 385 6.75 7.75 -7.08
C ILE A 385 5.82 8.71 -6.34
N SER A 386 4.97 8.18 -5.48
CA SER A 386 4.08 8.99 -4.65
C SER A 386 4.63 9.06 -3.22
N ILE A 387 4.87 10.26 -2.73
CA ILE A 387 5.29 10.53 -1.36
C ILE A 387 4.07 11.09 -0.61
N ALA A 388 3.55 10.29 0.32
CA ALA A 388 2.51 10.72 1.23
C ALA A 388 3.13 11.17 2.56
N THR A 389 2.75 12.34 3.04
CA THR A 389 3.31 12.91 4.26
C THR A 389 2.26 13.56 5.14
N ALA A 390 2.33 13.29 6.46
CA ALA A 390 1.58 14.03 7.47
C ALA A 390 2.35 15.25 7.99
N LEU A 391 3.60 15.45 7.54
CA LEU A 391 4.52 16.47 8.02
C LEU A 391 4.83 17.48 6.92
N LYS A 392 4.80 18.75 7.25
CA LYS A 392 5.37 19.82 6.43
C LYS A 392 6.91 19.70 6.47
N GLY A 393 7.58 19.91 5.36
CA GLY A 393 9.04 19.85 5.28
C GLY A 393 9.55 19.55 3.88
N ASP A 394 10.85 19.63 3.72
CA ASP A 394 11.56 19.59 2.44
C ASP A 394 12.10 18.19 2.05
N LEU A 395 11.84 17.17 2.85
CA LEU A 395 12.31 15.80 2.57
C LEU A 395 11.86 15.28 1.19
N PRO A 396 10.60 15.45 0.74
CA PRO A 396 10.21 15.06 -0.61
C PRO A 396 11.01 15.83 -1.68
N LYS A 397 11.23 17.13 -1.47
CA LYS A 397 12.04 17.97 -2.38
C LYS A 397 13.47 17.45 -2.47
N ARG A 398 14.16 17.21 -1.36
CA ARG A 398 15.53 16.65 -1.35
C ARG A 398 15.60 15.33 -2.12
N PHE A 399 14.65 14.45 -1.88
CA PHE A 399 14.59 13.15 -2.57
C PHE A 399 14.50 13.31 -4.09
N PHE A 400 13.58 14.14 -4.58
CA PHE A 400 13.44 14.36 -6.02
C PHE A 400 14.60 15.15 -6.61
N CYS A 401 15.21 16.08 -5.86
CA CYS A 401 16.43 16.76 -6.28
C CYS A 401 17.58 15.77 -6.51
N HIS A 402 17.82 14.81 -5.58
CA HIS A 402 18.84 13.79 -5.81
C HIS A 402 18.61 12.98 -7.08
N LEU A 403 17.37 12.59 -7.36
CA LEU A 403 17.05 11.87 -8.59
C LEU A 403 17.27 12.73 -9.83
N SER A 404 16.92 14.01 -9.78
CA SER A 404 17.11 14.97 -10.87
C SER A 404 18.60 15.28 -11.10
N ASP A 405 19.39 15.45 -10.04
CA ASP A 405 20.85 15.69 -10.10
C ASP A 405 21.59 14.50 -10.73
N MET A 406 21.01 13.29 -10.64
CA MET A 406 21.50 12.09 -11.33
C MET A 406 21.00 11.96 -12.78
N GLY A 407 20.34 12.99 -13.33
CA GLY A 407 19.93 13.06 -14.73
C GLY A 407 18.54 12.52 -15.04
N LEU A 408 17.68 12.32 -14.05
CA LEU A 408 16.28 11.94 -14.30
C LEU A 408 15.39 13.18 -14.49
N GLU A 409 14.65 13.22 -15.57
CA GLU A 409 13.56 14.18 -15.76
C GLU A 409 12.34 13.72 -14.98
N ILE A 410 11.76 14.60 -14.16
CA ILE A 410 10.68 14.27 -13.23
C ILE A 410 9.53 15.26 -13.40
N GLU A 411 8.39 14.78 -13.82
CA GLU A 411 7.13 15.56 -13.78
C GLU A 411 6.55 15.49 -12.37
N ILE A 412 6.47 16.63 -11.67
CA ILE A 412 5.97 16.68 -10.28
C ILE A 412 4.54 17.22 -10.24
N THR A 413 3.67 16.52 -9.54
CA THR A 413 2.33 16.99 -9.17
C THR A 413 2.14 16.92 -7.65
N THR A 414 1.33 17.81 -7.08
CA THR A 414 1.07 17.85 -5.64
C THR A 414 -0.30 18.43 -5.31
N ASN A 415 -0.86 18.01 -4.18
CA ASN A 415 -2.04 18.60 -3.58
C ASN A 415 -1.72 19.63 -2.47
N ILE A 416 -0.43 19.91 -2.25
CA ILE A 416 0.01 20.91 -1.27
C ILE A 416 -0.05 22.27 -1.95
N GLU A 417 -0.88 23.17 -1.43
CA GLU A 417 -0.88 24.56 -1.84
C GLU A 417 0.47 25.21 -1.47
N GLN A 418 1.08 25.88 -2.42
CA GLN A 418 2.25 26.73 -2.12
C GLN A 418 1.73 27.93 -1.34
N GLU A 419 2.13 28.07 -0.09
CA GLU A 419 2.01 29.34 0.62
C GLU A 419 2.92 30.34 -0.14
N CYS A 420 2.27 31.25 -0.90
CA CYS A 420 2.95 32.37 -1.59
C CYS A 420 3.49 33.37 -0.58
#